data_63b0740f6292313d02f0392443533e65
#
_entry.id   63b0740f6292313d02f0392443533e65
#
_cell.length_a   1.000
_cell.length_b   1.000
_cell.length_c   1.000
_cell.angle_alpha   90.00
_cell.angle_beta   90.00
_cell.angle_gamma   90.00
#
_symmetry.space_group_name_H-M   'P 1'
#
loop_
_entity.id
_entity.type
_entity.pdbx_description
1 polymer ?
#
loop_
_entity_poly.entity_id
_entity_poly.type
_entity_poly.pdbx_seq_one_letter_code
_entity_poly.pdbx_strand_id
1 'polypeptide(L)'
;ESALIMRKQTKIAAVVSAAALLALGASMTSFAASKGTWMMVDGEWYCYDKNGDAYENTFCSSNGKEYYVGEDGQLVRSAWVEYDGNYYFVNSSGAKITNDWRLTTPYDDDSADEEWYYFKSNGKRAENEKITYKSKSYYFDSDGKMLTGWVTYDSNAVDEANDFVDGKTFYCDETGARLEKNWVYSVEPGVEDDDAD
;
A
#
# COMPACT_ATOMS: atom_id res chain seq x y z
N GLU A 1 -8.52 -31.23 -3.37
CA GLU A 1 -8.52 -30.58 -4.71
C GLU A 1 -9.49 -29.40 -4.65
N SER A 2 -9.00 -28.25 -4.22
CA SER A 2 -9.75 -27.00 -4.28
C SER A 2 -9.37 -26.31 -5.57
N ALA A 3 -10.29 -26.34 -6.52
CA ALA A 3 -10.13 -25.70 -7.81
C ALA A 3 -9.98 -24.18 -7.63
N LEU A 4 -8.84 -23.68 -8.01
CA LEU A 4 -8.56 -22.26 -8.18
C LEU A 4 -9.50 -21.74 -9.27
N ILE A 5 -10.58 -21.08 -8.88
CA ILE A 5 -11.45 -20.39 -9.82
C ILE A 5 -10.73 -19.09 -10.19
N MET A 6 -9.86 -19.16 -11.19
CA MET A 6 -9.49 -17.98 -11.95
C MET A 6 -10.77 -17.41 -12.56
N ARG A 7 -11.29 -16.33 -11.98
CA ARG A 7 -12.29 -15.52 -12.67
C ARG A 7 -11.61 -14.89 -13.89
N LYS A 8 -11.81 -15.49 -15.05
CA LYS A 8 -11.61 -14.80 -16.32
C LYS A 8 -12.55 -13.60 -16.30
N GLN A 9 -12.02 -12.43 -16.05
CA GLN A 9 -12.76 -11.20 -16.25
C GLN A 9 -13.02 -11.06 -17.75
N THR A 10 -14.27 -11.19 -18.12
CA THR A 10 -14.73 -10.91 -19.48
C THR A 10 -14.60 -9.41 -19.67
N LYS A 11 -13.72 -8.98 -20.57
CA LYS A 11 -13.57 -7.58 -20.98
C LYS A 11 -14.88 -7.12 -21.60
N ILE A 12 -15.71 -6.48 -20.82
CA ILE A 12 -16.82 -5.67 -21.34
C ILE A 12 -16.30 -4.24 -21.31
N ALA A 13 -15.72 -3.80 -22.40
CA ALA A 13 -15.47 -2.38 -22.63
C ALA A 13 -16.83 -1.71 -22.86
N ALA A 14 -17.54 -1.38 -21.81
CA ALA A 14 -18.68 -0.50 -21.90
C ALA A 14 -18.16 0.93 -21.86
N VAL A 15 -17.81 1.48 -23.01
CA VAL A 15 -17.66 2.93 -23.18
C VAL A 15 -19.08 3.51 -23.02
N VAL A 16 -19.45 3.80 -21.78
CA VAL A 16 -20.72 4.51 -21.53
C VAL A 16 -20.37 6.00 -21.48
N SER A 17 -20.71 6.74 -22.56
CA SER A 17 -20.57 8.19 -22.56
C SER A 17 -21.48 8.81 -21.49
N ALA A 18 -21.03 9.90 -20.84
CA ALA A 18 -21.81 10.61 -19.80
C ALA A 18 -23.25 10.98 -20.26
N ALA A 19 -23.46 11.16 -21.57
CA ALA A 19 -24.78 11.42 -22.14
C ALA A 19 -25.72 10.22 -22.05
N ALA A 20 -25.22 8.98 -22.05
CA ALA A 20 -26.03 7.77 -21.90
C ALA A 20 -26.43 7.50 -20.44
N LEU A 21 -25.60 7.91 -19.48
CA LEU A 21 -25.85 7.76 -18.05
C LEU A 21 -27.01 8.62 -17.54
N LEU A 22 -27.23 9.81 -18.12
CA LEU A 22 -28.35 10.69 -17.78
C LEU A 22 -29.71 10.06 -18.12
N ALA A 23 -29.76 9.12 -19.06
CA ALA A 23 -30.99 8.45 -19.49
C ALA A 23 -31.41 7.26 -18.60
N LEU A 24 -30.49 6.74 -17.76
CA LEU A 24 -30.71 5.53 -16.95
C LEU A 24 -31.19 5.80 -15.51
N GLY A 25 -31.43 7.06 -15.14
CA GLY A 25 -31.97 7.40 -13.82
C GLY A 25 -31.02 7.08 -12.65
N ALA A 26 -29.71 7.01 -12.90
CA ALA A 26 -28.70 6.85 -11.84
C ALA A 26 -28.81 8.04 -10.87
N SER A 27 -28.96 7.77 -9.59
CA SER A 27 -28.96 8.80 -8.55
C SER A 27 -27.56 9.41 -8.48
N MET A 28 -27.43 10.63 -9.05
CA MET A 28 -26.15 11.35 -9.08
C MET A 28 -25.84 11.95 -7.71
N THR A 29 -25.05 11.27 -6.91
CA THR A 29 -24.30 11.92 -5.84
C THR A 29 -22.94 12.32 -6.43
N SER A 30 -22.85 13.53 -6.99
CA SER A 30 -21.57 14.04 -7.48
C SER A 30 -20.78 14.63 -6.32
N PHE A 31 -19.55 14.15 -6.13
CA PHE A 31 -18.57 14.82 -5.28
C PHE A 31 -17.66 15.63 -6.18
N ALA A 32 -17.56 16.94 -5.92
CA ALA A 32 -16.61 17.79 -6.63
C ALA A 32 -15.19 17.31 -6.32
N ALA A 33 -14.55 16.67 -7.28
CA ALA A 33 -13.18 16.20 -7.19
C ALA A 33 -12.23 17.24 -7.81
N SER A 34 -11.02 17.33 -7.29
CA SER A 34 -9.96 18.11 -7.93
C SER A 34 -9.51 17.46 -9.26
N LYS A 35 -9.83 16.19 -9.45
CA LYS A 35 -9.60 15.43 -10.67
C LYS A 35 -10.79 14.50 -10.92
N GLY A 36 -11.67 14.88 -11.82
CA GLY A 36 -12.80 14.09 -12.27
C GLY A 36 -14.10 14.25 -11.46
N THR A 37 -15.16 13.65 -11.95
CA THR A 37 -16.48 13.60 -11.32
C THR A 37 -16.83 12.15 -10.99
N TRP A 38 -17.16 11.88 -9.73
CA TRP A 38 -17.51 10.55 -9.28
C TRP A 38 -18.99 10.24 -9.48
N MET A 39 -19.27 9.10 -10.08
CA MET A 39 -20.64 8.59 -10.29
C MET A 39 -20.72 7.12 -9.96
N MET A 40 -21.88 6.70 -9.44
CA MET A 40 -22.19 5.29 -9.20
C MET A 40 -22.98 4.75 -10.39
N VAL A 41 -22.50 3.65 -10.98
CA VAL A 41 -23.13 2.94 -12.09
C VAL A 41 -23.21 1.47 -11.72
N ASP A 42 -24.39 0.89 -11.73
CA ASP A 42 -24.66 -0.53 -11.41
C ASP A 42 -24.03 -1.00 -10.06
N GLY A 43 -23.97 -0.09 -9.07
CA GLY A 43 -23.44 -0.39 -7.74
C GLY A 43 -21.94 -0.15 -7.56
N GLU A 44 -21.22 0.20 -8.63
CA GLU A 44 -19.79 0.50 -8.61
C GLU A 44 -19.49 1.97 -8.85
N TRP A 45 -18.42 2.48 -8.26
CA TRP A 45 -17.99 3.86 -8.40
C TRP A 45 -16.99 4.02 -9.54
N TYR A 46 -17.22 5.02 -10.37
CA TYR A 46 -16.38 5.45 -11.49
C TYR A 46 -16.04 6.93 -11.35
N CYS A 47 -14.87 7.32 -11.83
CA CYS A 47 -14.47 8.71 -11.94
C CYS A 47 -14.38 9.12 -13.41
N TYR A 48 -15.07 10.20 -13.79
CA TYR A 48 -15.15 10.67 -15.18
C TYR A 48 -14.42 12.01 -15.35
N ASP A 49 -13.84 12.21 -16.51
CA ASP A 49 -13.26 13.49 -16.90
C ASP A 49 -14.34 14.50 -17.33
N LYS A 50 -13.92 15.68 -17.75
CA LYS A 50 -14.83 16.73 -18.23
C LYS A 50 -15.55 16.42 -19.55
N ASN A 51 -15.05 15.45 -20.31
CA ASN A 51 -15.66 15.02 -21.57
C ASN A 51 -16.66 13.87 -21.35
N GLY A 52 -16.69 13.29 -20.16
CA GLY A 52 -17.51 12.15 -19.81
C GLY A 52 -16.81 10.81 -20.05
N ASP A 53 -15.50 10.80 -20.26
CA ASP A 53 -14.72 9.58 -20.37
C ASP A 53 -14.29 9.11 -18.98
N ALA A 54 -14.43 7.80 -18.70
CA ALA A 54 -14.00 7.24 -17.44
C ALA A 54 -12.47 7.25 -17.33
N TYR A 55 -11.96 7.62 -16.17
CA TYR A 55 -10.55 7.40 -15.85
C TYR A 55 -10.30 5.92 -15.60
N GLU A 56 -9.12 5.44 -16.01
CA GLU A 56 -8.63 4.08 -15.81
C GLU A 56 -7.19 4.12 -15.29
N ASN A 57 -6.82 3.12 -14.48
CA ASN A 57 -5.45 2.94 -13.96
C ASN A 57 -4.84 4.23 -13.38
N THR A 58 -5.60 4.99 -12.58
CA THR A 58 -5.12 6.27 -12.05
C THR A 58 -5.78 6.63 -10.72
N PHE A 59 -5.12 7.54 -9.99
CA PHE A 59 -5.70 8.18 -8.82
C PHE A 59 -6.60 9.36 -9.21
N CYS A 60 -7.78 9.40 -8.61
CA CYS A 60 -8.73 10.50 -8.66
C CYS A 60 -8.97 11.05 -7.26
N SER A 61 -9.21 12.35 -7.14
CA SER A 61 -9.35 13.00 -5.83
C SER A 61 -10.82 13.31 -5.52
N SER A 62 -11.20 13.13 -4.26
CA SER A 62 -12.49 13.57 -3.74
C SER A 62 -12.34 13.94 -2.26
N ASN A 63 -12.86 15.10 -1.85
CA ASN A 63 -12.87 15.57 -0.46
C ASN A 63 -11.49 15.51 0.23
N GLY A 64 -10.43 15.86 -0.49
CA GLY A 64 -9.05 15.85 0.02
C GLY A 64 -8.43 14.47 0.18
N LYS A 65 -9.07 13.43 -0.31
CA LYS A 65 -8.53 12.07 -0.36
C LYS A 65 -8.33 11.63 -1.81
N GLU A 66 -7.43 10.67 -2.01
CA GLU A 66 -7.20 10.04 -3.31
C GLU A 66 -7.74 8.63 -3.31
N TYR A 67 -8.28 8.23 -4.44
CA TYR A 67 -8.93 6.94 -4.69
C TYR A 67 -8.43 6.41 -6.02
N TYR A 68 -8.12 5.13 -6.10
CA TYR A 68 -7.64 4.51 -7.33
C TYR A 68 -8.78 3.86 -8.09
N VAL A 69 -8.84 4.10 -9.40
CA VAL A 69 -9.68 3.36 -10.35
C VAL A 69 -8.82 2.42 -11.17
N GLY A 70 -9.27 1.18 -11.32
CA GLY A 70 -8.56 0.12 -12.01
C GLY A 70 -8.64 0.18 -13.53
N GLU A 71 -8.22 -0.91 -14.18
CA GLU A 71 -8.25 -1.05 -15.65
C GLU A 71 -9.67 -0.98 -16.21
N ASP A 72 -10.67 -1.41 -15.43
CA ASP A 72 -12.09 -1.36 -15.79
C ASP A 72 -12.76 -0.03 -15.41
N GLY A 73 -12.01 0.93 -14.90
CA GLY A 73 -12.50 2.21 -14.42
C GLY A 73 -13.19 2.16 -13.06
N GLN A 74 -13.35 0.98 -12.44
CA GLN A 74 -14.01 0.82 -11.15
C GLN A 74 -13.11 1.22 -9.99
N LEU A 75 -13.72 1.73 -8.92
CA LEU A 75 -13.04 2.04 -7.67
C LEU A 75 -12.46 0.77 -7.03
N VAL A 76 -11.15 0.75 -6.84
CA VAL A 76 -10.43 -0.33 -6.15
C VAL A 76 -10.54 -0.15 -4.65
N ARG A 77 -10.73 -1.26 -3.90
CA ARG A 77 -10.87 -1.28 -2.44
C ARG A 77 -10.07 -2.42 -1.81
N SER A 78 -9.57 -2.18 -0.59
CA SER A 78 -8.85 -3.18 0.23
C SER A 78 -7.76 -3.91 -0.57
N ALA A 79 -6.94 -3.16 -1.32
CA ALA A 79 -5.98 -3.75 -2.24
C ALA A 79 -4.70 -2.94 -2.35
N TRP A 80 -3.64 -3.62 -2.73
CA TRP A 80 -2.43 -3.02 -3.22
C TRP A 80 -2.66 -2.34 -4.58
N VAL A 81 -1.94 -1.26 -4.82
CA VAL A 81 -1.92 -0.52 -6.08
C VAL A 81 -0.48 -0.25 -6.45
N GLU A 82 -0.06 -0.73 -7.60
CA GLU A 82 1.16 -0.28 -8.26
C GLU A 82 0.81 0.88 -9.20
N TYR A 83 1.48 2.01 -9.02
CA TYR A 83 1.27 3.18 -9.85
C TYR A 83 2.56 3.99 -9.98
N ASP A 84 2.97 4.24 -11.22
CA ASP A 84 4.20 4.98 -11.55
C ASP A 84 5.44 4.42 -10.82
N GLY A 85 5.58 3.09 -10.84
CA GLY A 85 6.71 2.37 -10.22
C GLY A 85 6.76 2.45 -8.69
N ASN A 86 5.67 2.81 -8.03
CA ASN A 86 5.57 2.87 -6.57
C ASN A 86 4.37 2.06 -6.08
N TYR A 87 4.46 1.59 -4.84
CA TYR A 87 3.42 0.79 -4.20
C TYR A 87 2.61 1.63 -3.22
N TYR A 88 1.30 1.46 -3.29
CA TYR A 88 0.30 2.10 -2.44
C TYR A 88 -0.70 1.07 -1.93
N PHE A 89 -1.47 1.42 -0.93
CA PHE A 89 -2.60 0.60 -0.50
C PHE A 89 -3.85 1.47 -0.37
N VAL A 90 -4.98 0.94 -0.84
CA VAL A 90 -6.29 1.57 -0.66
C VAL A 90 -7.11 0.77 0.35
N ASN A 91 -7.76 1.46 1.26
CA ASN A 91 -8.54 0.85 2.34
C ASN A 91 -9.91 0.34 1.84
N SER A 92 -10.75 -0.15 2.76
CA SER A 92 -12.08 -0.67 2.44
C SER A 92 -13.05 0.36 1.84
N SER A 93 -12.82 1.64 2.05
CA SER A 93 -13.57 2.72 1.38
C SER A 93 -12.98 3.10 0.02
N GLY A 94 -11.85 2.50 -0.39
CA GLY A 94 -11.10 2.83 -1.60
C GLY A 94 -10.14 4.01 -1.41
N ALA A 95 -10.07 4.62 -0.24
CA ALA A 95 -9.17 5.75 0.00
C ALA A 95 -7.72 5.28 0.14
N LYS A 96 -6.79 5.99 -0.52
CA LYS A 96 -5.35 5.77 -0.38
C LYS A 96 -4.91 5.97 1.07
N ILE A 97 -4.16 5.02 1.62
CA ILE A 97 -3.58 5.12 2.95
C ILE A 97 -2.39 6.08 2.92
N THR A 98 -2.32 6.97 3.91
CA THR A 98 -1.23 7.94 4.08
C THR A 98 -0.90 8.13 5.56
N ASN A 99 0.38 8.27 5.90
CA ASN A 99 0.89 8.39 7.27
C ASN A 99 0.34 7.30 8.22
N ASP A 100 0.20 6.08 7.72
CA ASP A 100 -0.45 5.01 8.49
C ASP A 100 0.13 3.64 8.16
N TRP A 101 -0.14 2.71 9.06
CA TRP A 101 0.29 1.32 9.01
C TRP A 101 -0.76 0.42 8.36
N ARG A 102 -0.28 -0.66 7.75
CA ARG A 102 -1.14 -1.73 7.26
C ARG A 102 -0.51 -3.09 7.50
N LEU A 103 -1.27 -4.00 8.12
CA LEU A 103 -0.98 -5.42 8.16
C LEU A 103 -1.70 -6.07 6.98
N THR A 104 -0.96 -6.72 6.09
CA THR A 104 -1.50 -7.36 4.89
C THR A 104 -0.47 -8.31 4.29
N THR A 105 -0.90 -9.21 3.42
CA THR A 105 -0.01 -10.03 2.60
C THR A 105 0.86 -9.16 1.68
N PRO A 106 2.05 -9.64 1.26
CA PRO A 106 2.87 -8.97 0.26
C PRO A 106 2.12 -8.66 -1.04
N TYR A 107 2.60 -7.67 -1.80
CA TYR A 107 1.98 -7.26 -3.07
C TYR A 107 1.94 -8.39 -4.11
N ASP A 108 2.96 -9.21 -4.16
CA ASP A 108 3.20 -10.26 -5.16
C ASP A 108 2.84 -11.67 -4.69
N ASP A 109 2.47 -11.83 -3.41
CA ASP A 109 2.09 -13.13 -2.84
C ASP A 109 0.96 -13.00 -1.81
N ASP A 110 -0.27 -13.19 -2.25
CA ASP A 110 -1.47 -13.15 -1.41
C ASP A 110 -1.66 -14.41 -0.54
N SER A 111 -0.81 -15.43 -0.73
CA SER A 111 -0.79 -16.67 0.06
C SER A 111 0.24 -16.67 1.19
N ALA A 112 1.13 -15.66 1.20
CA ALA A 112 2.13 -15.49 2.25
C ALA A 112 1.51 -14.98 3.56
N ASP A 113 2.29 -15.05 4.63
CA ASP A 113 1.90 -14.46 5.91
C ASP A 113 1.76 -12.93 5.79
N GLU A 114 0.85 -12.37 6.60
CA GLU A 114 0.67 -10.92 6.66
C GLU A 114 1.88 -10.26 7.33
N GLU A 115 2.34 -9.16 6.74
CA GLU A 115 3.47 -8.36 7.20
C GLU A 115 3.04 -6.90 7.44
N TRP A 116 3.78 -6.18 8.29
CA TRP A 116 3.53 -4.78 8.54
C TRP A 116 4.22 -3.90 7.50
N TYR A 117 3.44 -3.00 6.93
CA TYR A 117 3.89 -1.96 5.98
C TYR A 117 3.53 -0.57 6.52
N TYR A 118 4.33 0.42 6.17
CA TYR A 118 4.04 1.83 6.45
C TYR A 118 3.90 2.62 5.16
N PHE A 119 2.86 3.45 5.09
CA PHE A 119 2.62 4.34 3.95
C PHE A 119 2.89 5.78 4.37
N LYS A 120 3.82 6.42 3.66
CA LYS A 120 4.28 7.78 3.93
C LYS A 120 3.18 8.83 3.68
N SER A 121 3.46 10.11 3.93
CA SER A 121 2.51 11.21 3.72
C SER A 121 1.99 11.33 2.28
N ASN A 122 2.80 10.92 1.31
CA ASN A 122 2.42 10.85 -0.11
C ASN A 122 1.71 9.53 -0.48
N GLY A 123 1.55 8.61 0.47
CA GLY A 123 0.96 7.29 0.29
C GLY A 123 1.90 6.22 -0.26
N LYS A 124 3.14 6.54 -0.60
CA LYS A 124 4.11 5.53 -1.04
C LYS A 124 4.50 4.62 0.11
N ARG A 125 4.61 3.32 -0.16
CA ARG A 125 5.18 2.34 0.78
C ARG A 125 6.60 2.77 1.19
N ALA A 126 6.94 2.63 2.45
CA ALA A 126 8.31 2.76 2.93
C ALA A 126 9.12 1.54 2.46
N GLU A 127 10.30 1.76 1.87
CA GLU A 127 11.19 0.72 1.34
C GLU A 127 12.63 1.12 1.59
N ASN A 128 13.46 0.19 2.05
CA ASN A 128 14.88 0.44 2.34
C ASN A 128 15.11 1.73 3.14
N GLU A 129 14.26 2.01 4.12
CA GLU A 129 14.33 3.27 4.86
C GLU A 129 13.93 3.12 6.33
N LYS A 130 14.35 4.12 7.11
CA LYS A 130 13.92 4.32 8.49
C LYS A 130 12.73 5.28 8.54
N ILE A 131 11.69 4.90 9.25
CA ILE A 131 10.55 5.77 9.58
C ILE A 131 10.56 6.09 11.07
N THR A 132 10.40 7.36 11.42
CA THR A 132 10.16 7.77 12.81
C THR A 132 8.67 7.96 13.02
N TYR A 133 8.08 7.14 13.89
CA TYR A 133 6.66 7.21 14.23
C TYR A 133 6.50 7.23 15.75
N LYS A 134 5.79 8.23 16.27
CA LYS A 134 5.58 8.45 17.72
C LYS A 134 6.88 8.35 18.54
N SER A 135 7.93 9.01 18.07
CA SER A 135 9.27 9.05 18.68
C SER A 135 10.00 7.71 18.75
N LYS A 136 9.57 6.69 18.01
CA LYS A 136 10.25 5.42 17.82
C LYS A 136 10.72 5.26 16.39
N SER A 137 11.82 4.55 16.18
CA SER A 137 12.38 4.26 14.85
C SER A 137 11.99 2.87 14.41
N TYR A 138 11.52 2.76 13.18
CA TYR A 138 11.12 1.53 12.49
C TYR A 138 11.89 1.43 11.19
N TYR A 139 12.19 0.23 10.75
CA TYR A 139 13.02 -0.02 9.58
C TYR A 139 12.32 -0.98 8.63
N PHE A 140 12.51 -0.77 7.34
CA PHE A 140 11.83 -1.52 6.29
C PHE A 140 12.85 -2.05 5.29
N ASP A 141 12.63 -3.27 4.82
CA ASP A 141 13.46 -3.89 3.79
C ASP A 141 13.11 -3.37 2.36
N SER A 142 13.74 -3.97 1.34
CA SER A 142 13.50 -3.64 -0.07
C SER A 142 12.06 -3.91 -0.52
N ASP A 143 11.39 -4.87 0.11
CA ASP A 143 10.00 -5.23 -0.19
C ASP A 143 9.00 -4.42 0.66
N GLY A 144 9.51 -3.50 1.48
CA GLY A 144 8.74 -2.65 2.37
C GLY A 144 8.21 -3.35 3.61
N LYS A 145 8.68 -4.54 3.94
CA LYS A 145 8.32 -5.26 5.16
C LYS A 145 9.00 -4.63 6.37
N MET A 146 8.27 -4.45 7.46
CA MET A 146 8.84 -3.98 8.71
C MET A 146 9.79 -5.00 9.31
N LEU A 147 10.99 -4.56 9.66
CA LEU A 147 12.02 -5.42 10.25
C LEU A 147 11.82 -5.57 11.76
N THR A 148 12.03 -6.80 12.26
CA THR A 148 12.04 -7.18 13.69
C THR A 148 13.30 -7.98 14.00
N GLY A 149 13.63 -8.14 15.29
CA GLY A 149 14.81 -8.87 15.72
C GLY A 149 16.11 -8.10 15.43
N TRP A 150 17.19 -8.85 15.19
CA TRP A 150 18.48 -8.28 14.87
C TRP A 150 18.51 -7.77 13.42
N VAL A 151 18.80 -6.51 13.26
CA VAL A 151 18.90 -5.81 11.98
C VAL A 151 20.32 -5.32 11.78
N THR A 152 20.96 -5.80 10.73
CA THR A 152 22.29 -5.29 10.31
C THR A 152 22.10 -4.44 9.07
N TYR A 153 22.63 -3.24 9.11
CA TYR A 153 22.58 -2.33 7.96
C TYR A 153 23.54 -2.79 6.87
N ASP A 154 23.04 -2.86 5.65
CA ASP A 154 23.84 -3.08 4.43
C ASP A 154 23.72 -1.84 3.54
N SER A 155 24.84 -1.18 3.28
CA SER A 155 24.93 0.03 2.44
C SER A 155 24.45 -0.17 1.00
N ASN A 156 24.38 -1.43 0.53
CA ASN A 156 23.85 -1.73 -0.81
C ASN A 156 22.32 -1.75 -0.86
N ALA A 157 21.66 -1.80 0.29
CA ALA A 157 20.21 -1.94 0.41
C ALA A 157 19.49 -0.63 0.76
N VAL A 158 20.22 0.44 1.15
CA VAL A 158 19.60 1.67 1.70
C VAL A 158 20.25 2.93 1.18
N ASP A 159 19.44 3.94 0.89
CA ASP A 159 19.87 5.28 0.51
C ASP A 159 20.66 5.96 1.66
N GLU A 160 21.82 6.54 1.37
CA GLU A 160 22.74 7.22 2.32
C GLU A 160 22.05 8.32 3.16
N ALA A 161 20.86 8.79 2.75
CA ALA A 161 20.09 9.83 3.43
C ALA A 161 19.41 9.38 4.74
N ASN A 162 19.44 8.09 5.08
CA ASN A 162 18.58 7.53 6.14
C ASN A 162 19.26 7.16 7.47
N ASP A 163 20.39 7.73 7.81
CA ASP A 163 21.11 7.46 9.08
C ASP A 163 21.50 5.99 9.34
N PHE A 164 21.40 5.14 8.35
CA PHE A 164 21.97 3.81 8.42
C PHE A 164 23.50 3.93 8.32
N VAL A 165 24.17 3.37 9.28
CA VAL A 165 25.64 3.31 9.26
C VAL A 165 26.04 1.89 8.94
N ASP A 166 26.74 1.73 7.83
CA ASP A 166 27.25 0.46 7.35
C ASP A 166 27.92 -0.36 8.45
N GLY A 167 27.56 -1.66 8.55
CA GLY A 167 28.08 -2.56 9.57
C GLY A 167 27.53 -2.36 10.99
N LYS A 168 26.59 -1.45 11.22
CA LYS A 168 25.89 -1.36 12.51
C LYS A 168 24.77 -2.34 12.62
N THR A 169 24.77 -3.09 13.72
CA THR A 169 23.69 -4.00 14.10
C THR A 169 22.93 -3.41 15.29
N PHE A 170 21.62 -3.49 15.25
CA PHE A 170 20.71 -3.07 16.32
C PHE A 170 19.53 -4.02 16.42
N TYR A 171 18.79 -3.94 17.50
CA TYR A 171 17.64 -4.80 17.73
C TYR A 171 16.32 -4.01 17.62
N CYS A 172 15.37 -4.56 16.85
CA CYS A 172 13.99 -4.12 16.79
C CYS A 172 13.12 -5.12 17.56
N ASP A 173 12.26 -4.62 18.45
CA ASP A 173 11.34 -5.47 19.21
C ASP A 173 10.26 -6.10 18.31
N GLU A 174 9.39 -6.94 18.87
CA GLU A 174 8.29 -7.61 18.15
C GLU A 174 7.31 -6.62 17.52
N THR A 175 7.29 -5.37 17.98
CA THR A 175 6.49 -4.29 17.37
C THR A 175 7.22 -3.55 16.26
N GLY A 176 8.45 -3.96 15.93
CA GLY A 176 9.35 -3.33 14.97
C GLY A 176 10.09 -2.10 15.49
N ALA A 177 9.84 -1.68 16.73
CA ALA A 177 10.50 -0.51 17.29
C ALA A 177 11.96 -0.81 17.66
N ARG A 178 12.90 0.01 17.15
CA ARG A 178 14.29 -0.09 17.57
C ARG A 178 14.43 0.16 19.06
N LEU A 179 15.12 -0.74 19.74
CA LEU A 179 15.48 -0.59 21.14
C LEU A 179 16.74 0.27 21.30
N GLU A 180 16.64 1.26 22.19
CA GLU A 180 17.76 2.11 22.58
C GLU A 180 18.04 1.93 24.06
N LYS A 181 19.30 1.66 24.43
CA LYS A 181 19.75 1.56 25.82
C LYS A 181 19.02 0.50 26.67
N ASN A 182 18.55 -0.57 26.05
CA ASN A 182 17.90 -1.70 26.71
C ASN A 182 18.74 -2.97 26.59
N TRP A 183 18.53 -3.89 27.54
CA TRP A 183 19.06 -5.23 27.45
C TRP A 183 18.11 -6.10 26.65
N VAL A 184 18.67 -6.90 25.73
CA VAL A 184 17.93 -7.89 24.95
C VAL A 184 18.43 -9.26 25.37
N TYR A 185 17.52 -10.13 25.80
CA TYR A 185 17.81 -11.55 25.93
C TYR A 185 17.51 -12.22 24.61
N SER A 186 18.56 -12.46 23.82
CA SER A 186 18.46 -13.04 22.49
C SER A 186 19.78 -13.69 22.12
N VAL A 187 19.73 -14.60 21.15
CA VAL A 187 20.93 -15.18 20.54
C VAL A 187 21.70 -14.09 19.80
N GLU A 188 23.02 -14.07 19.93
CA GLU A 188 23.86 -13.11 19.19
C GLU A 188 23.72 -13.30 17.68
N PRO A 189 23.82 -12.21 16.88
CA PRO A 189 23.81 -12.32 15.42
C PRO A 189 24.89 -13.29 14.90
N GLY A 190 24.49 -14.30 14.12
CA GLY A 190 25.40 -15.29 13.54
C GLY A 190 25.69 -16.51 14.41
N VAL A 191 25.08 -16.63 15.60
CA VAL A 191 25.10 -17.83 16.44
C VAL A 191 23.81 -18.60 16.17
N GLU A 192 23.93 -19.90 15.82
CA GLU A 192 22.76 -20.78 15.71
C GLU A 192 22.25 -21.18 17.09
N ASP A 193 20.95 -21.40 17.25
CA ASP A 193 20.30 -21.75 18.54
C ASP A 193 20.87 -23.00 19.23
N ASP A 194 21.50 -23.89 18.46
CA ASP A 194 22.11 -25.14 18.97
C ASP A 194 23.38 -24.92 19.82
N ASP A 195 23.97 -23.70 19.76
CA ASP A 195 25.19 -23.34 20.49
C ASP A 195 24.91 -22.42 21.70
N ALA A 196 23.66 -22.14 22.01
CA ALA A 196 23.24 -21.32 23.14
C ALA A 196 23.12 -22.19 24.41
N ASP A 197 24.23 -22.38 25.13
CA ASP A 197 24.29 -22.95 26.48
C ASP A 197 23.98 -21.87 27.55
#